data_226e56dd61fbf758771aec5385864945
#
_entry.id   226e56dd61fbf758771aec5385864945
#
_cell.length_a   1.000
_cell.length_b   1.000
_cell.length_c   1.000
_cell.angle_alpha   90.00
_cell.angle_beta   90.00
_cell.angle_gamma   90.00
#
_symmetry.space_group_name_H-M   'P 1'
#
loop_
_entity.id
_entity.type
_entity.pdbx_description
1 polymer ?
#
loop_
_entity_poly.entity_id
_entity_poly.type
_entity_poly.pdbx_seq_one_letter_code
_entity_poly.pdbx_strand_id
1 'polypeptide(L)'
;SGYPHLMALSRPVRVAIVGAGPAGFYAAEALLKREAPRFEVDVFERLPTPFGLVRSGVAPDHQKIKSVTKTFERTAKSEHFRFLGNVKVGRDVTHGELALHYDQVVYAIGSSSDRRLGIPGEELTNCHAATAFVGWYNAHPDFADFPFDLGTHRAVVVGAGNVAIDIARVLLRSPDELAKTD
;
A
#
# COMPACT_ATOMS: atom_id res chain seq x y z
N SER A 1 -9.38 -9.98 -28.06
CA SER A 1 -10.69 -9.40 -27.79
C SER A 1 -10.51 -8.11 -26.97
N GLY A 2 -10.36 -6.99 -27.69
CA GLY A 2 -10.28 -5.66 -27.08
C GLY A 2 -11.67 -5.04 -26.97
N TYR A 3 -11.85 -4.07 -26.11
CA TYR A 3 -13.07 -3.27 -26.00
C TYR A 3 -13.14 -2.31 -27.20
N PRO A 4 -13.89 -2.60 -28.27
CA PRO A 4 -13.83 -1.84 -29.54
C PRO A 4 -14.19 -0.37 -29.37
N HIS A 5 -15.03 -0.03 -28.39
CA HIS A 5 -15.45 1.34 -28.10
C HIS A 5 -14.30 2.22 -27.53
N LEU A 6 -13.32 1.63 -26.84
CA LEU A 6 -12.16 2.36 -26.31
C LEU A 6 -11.13 2.67 -27.41
N MET A 7 -11.06 1.83 -28.45
CA MET A 7 -10.16 2.07 -29.60
C MET A 7 -10.65 3.20 -30.53
N ALA A 8 -11.93 3.56 -30.45
CA ALA A 8 -12.53 4.62 -31.27
C ALA A 8 -12.44 6.01 -30.61
N LEU A 9 -11.88 6.14 -29.41
CA LEU A 9 -11.74 7.43 -28.76
C LEU A 9 -10.65 8.26 -29.45
N SER A 10 -10.99 9.49 -29.83
CA SER A 10 -10.05 10.48 -30.37
C SER A 10 -9.13 11.11 -29.32
N ARG A 11 -9.36 10.83 -28.04
CA ARG A 11 -8.60 11.29 -26.87
C ARG A 11 -8.04 10.11 -26.09
N PRO A 12 -7.04 10.33 -25.21
CA PRO A 12 -6.60 9.31 -24.27
C PRO A 12 -7.73 8.80 -23.38
N VAL A 13 -7.66 7.53 -23.00
CA VAL A 13 -8.55 6.92 -22.02
C VAL A 13 -8.10 7.37 -20.62
N ARG A 14 -8.99 8.01 -19.88
CA ARG A 14 -8.71 8.50 -18.53
C ARG A 14 -9.06 7.45 -17.51
N VAL A 15 -8.10 7.06 -16.68
CA VAL A 15 -8.27 6.04 -15.65
C VAL A 15 -7.96 6.60 -14.28
N ALA A 16 -8.92 6.49 -13.35
CA ALA A 16 -8.70 6.70 -11.93
C ALA A 16 -8.28 5.39 -11.28
N ILE A 17 -7.16 5.37 -10.58
CA ILE A 17 -6.74 4.24 -9.75
C ILE A 17 -6.83 4.68 -8.30
N VAL A 18 -7.61 3.97 -7.50
CA VAL A 18 -7.79 4.22 -6.06
C VAL A 18 -6.88 3.30 -5.28
N GLY A 19 -5.85 3.86 -4.67
CA GLY A 19 -4.80 3.18 -3.93
C GLY A 19 -3.45 3.19 -4.65
N ALA A 20 -2.45 3.79 -4.02
CA ALA A 20 -1.08 3.93 -4.52
C ALA A 20 -0.12 2.85 -3.96
N GLY A 21 -0.63 1.67 -3.65
CA GLY A 21 0.17 0.50 -3.32
C GLY A 21 0.74 -0.21 -4.57
N PRO A 22 1.43 -1.34 -4.39
CA PRO A 22 2.02 -2.10 -5.51
C PRO A 22 1.02 -2.43 -6.62
N ALA A 23 -0.19 -2.88 -6.28
CA ALA A 23 -1.21 -3.20 -7.27
C ALA A 23 -1.59 -2.00 -8.14
N GLY A 24 -1.75 -0.81 -7.51
CA GLY A 24 -2.05 0.44 -8.21
C GLY A 24 -0.91 0.85 -9.15
N PHE A 25 0.34 0.78 -8.70
CA PHE A 25 1.50 1.11 -9.53
C PHE A 25 1.71 0.14 -10.69
N TYR A 26 1.52 -1.17 -10.48
CA TYR A 26 1.60 -2.13 -11.58
C TYR A 26 0.47 -1.95 -12.60
N ALA A 27 -0.74 -1.63 -12.15
CA ALA A 27 -1.84 -1.30 -13.04
C ALA A 27 -1.52 -0.03 -13.86
N ALA A 28 -1.03 1.04 -13.21
CA ALA A 28 -0.62 2.26 -13.88
C ALA A 28 0.49 2.00 -14.92
N GLU A 29 1.54 1.27 -14.54
CA GLU A 29 2.63 0.91 -15.45
C GLU A 29 2.13 0.14 -16.68
N ALA A 30 1.25 -0.84 -16.47
CA ALA A 30 0.70 -1.65 -17.55
C ALA A 30 -0.15 -0.82 -18.54
N LEU A 31 -0.91 0.15 -18.04
CA LEU A 31 -1.70 1.07 -18.87
C LEU A 31 -0.80 2.03 -19.64
N LEU A 32 0.15 2.68 -18.96
CA LEU A 32 1.02 3.69 -19.54
C LEU A 32 2.00 3.14 -20.58
N LYS A 33 2.30 1.84 -20.57
CA LYS A 33 3.10 1.16 -21.60
C LYS A 33 2.35 0.89 -22.90
N ARG A 34 1.04 1.10 -22.96
CA ARG A 34 0.26 0.83 -24.17
C ARG A 34 0.33 2.02 -25.12
N GLU A 35 0.60 1.71 -26.38
CA GLU A 35 0.65 2.73 -27.45
C GLU A 35 -0.74 3.09 -27.97
N ALA A 36 -1.65 2.12 -28.02
CA ALA A 36 -3.02 2.30 -28.48
C ALA A 36 -4.00 1.37 -27.70
N PRO A 37 -5.10 1.91 -27.13
CA PRO A 37 -5.32 3.35 -26.94
C PRO A 37 -4.31 3.94 -25.96
N ARG A 38 -4.05 5.25 -26.03
CA ARG A 38 -3.27 5.97 -25.01
C ARG A 38 -4.07 6.10 -23.73
N PHE A 39 -3.37 6.11 -22.60
CA PHE A 39 -3.97 6.24 -21.28
C PHE A 39 -3.40 7.45 -20.54
N GLU A 40 -4.26 8.14 -19.80
CA GLU A 40 -3.92 9.08 -18.73
C GLU A 40 -4.36 8.46 -17.41
N VAL A 41 -3.46 8.42 -16.44
CA VAL A 41 -3.68 7.71 -15.19
C VAL A 41 -3.54 8.66 -14.00
N ASP A 42 -4.60 8.80 -13.25
CA ASP A 42 -4.62 9.51 -11.97
C ASP A 42 -4.72 8.51 -10.83
N VAL A 43 -3.76 8.57 -9.91
CA VAL A 43 -3.72 7.68 -8.75
C VAL A 43 -4.12 8.45 -7.50
N PHE A 44 -5.21 8.04 -6.88
CA PHE A 44 -5.76 8.62 -5.64
C PHE A 44 -5.27 7.81 -4.44
N GLU A 45 -4.72 8.49 -3.45
CA GLU A 45 -4.23 7.86 -2.23
C GLU A 45 -4.65 8.67 -1.00
N ARG A 46 -5.17 7.98 0.03
CA ARG A 46 -5.59 8.62 1.28
C ARG A 46 -4.42 9.17 2.11
N LEU A 47 -3.24 8.58 1.95
CA LEU A 47 -2.02 9.05 2.60
C LEU A 47 -1.30 10.09 1.73
N PRO A 48 -0.49 10.97 2.34
CA PRO A 48 0.29 11.94 1.59
C PRO A 48 1.40 11.30 0.75
N THR A 49 1.77 10.07 1.05
CA THR A 49 2.89 9.36 0.41
C THR A 49 2.42 8.07 -0.29
N PRO A 50 2.97 7.74 -1.47
CA PRO A 50 2.65 6.53 -2.20
C PRO A 50 3.40 5.30 -1.66
N PHE A 51 3.19 4.18 -2.33
CA PHE A 51 3.85 2.87 -2.27
C PHE A 51 3.23 1.87 -1.28
N GLY A 52 2.23 2.27 -0.49
CA GLY A 52 1.46 1.37 0.37
C GLY A 52 2.35 0.46 1.22
N LEU A 53 2.13 -0.86 1.16
CA LEU A 53 2.87 -1.84 1.97
C LEU A 53 4.39 -1.89 1.66
N VAL A 54 4.86 -1.44 0.51
CA VAL A 54 6.31 -1.36 0.27
C VAL A 54 6.95 -0.33 1.19
N ARG A 55 6.24 0.75 1.50
CA ARG A 55 6.68 1.76 2.47
C ARG A 55 6.42 1.32 3.91
N SER A 56 5.19 0.90 4.21
CA SER A 56 4.70 0.75 5.58
C SER A 56 4.44 -0.70 6.02
N GLY A 57 4.76 -1.68 5.18
CA GLY A 57 4.52 -3.10 5.48
C GLY A 57 5.74 -4.01 5.33
N VAL A 58 6.80 -3.52 4.68
CA VAL A 58 8.08 -4.24 4.56
C VAL A 58 8.97 -3.85 5.73
N ALA A 59 9.61 -4.85 6.35
CA ALA A 59 10.52 -4.60 7.47
C ALA A 59 11.66 -3.65 7.07
N PRO A 60 12.11 -2.75 7.96
CA PRO A 60 13.07 -1.71 7.66
C PRO A 60 14.44 -2.26 7.19
N ASP A 61 14.77 -3.48 7.58
CA ASP A 61 16.00 -4.18 7.18
C ASP A 61 15.89 -4.95 5.84
N HIS A 62 14.74 -4.92 5.15
CA HIS A 62 14.53 -5.59 3.86
C HIS A 62 14.73 -4.67 2.65
N GLN A 63 15.93 -4.12 2.50
CA GLN A 63 16.27 -3.15 1.45
C GLN A 63 16.03 -3.65 0.02
N LYS A 64 16.23 -4.96 -0.25
CA LYS A 64 15.99 -5.52 -1.59
C LYS A 64 14.55 -5.40 -2.04
N ILE A 65 13.58 -5.62 -1.14
CA ILE A 65 12.16 -5.52 -1.46
C ILE A 65 11.78 -4.06 -1.69
N LYS A 66 12.35 -3.15 -0.90
CA LYS A 66 12.14 -1.71 -1.07
C LYS A 66 12.67 -1.19 -2.41
N SER A 67 13.62 -1.88 -3.05
CA SER A 67 14.16 -1.47 -4.37
C SER A 67 13.10 -1.43 -5.49
N VAL A 68 11.95 -2.08 -5.33
CA VAL A 68 10.84 -1.99 -6.28
C VAL A 68 10.30 -0.56 -6.42
N THR A 69 10.51 0.31 -5.41
CA THR A 69 10.13 1.73 -5.45
C THR A 69 10.77 2.45 -6.64
N LYS A 70 11.98 2.07 -7.06
CA LYS A 70 12.64 2.63 -8.26
C LYS A 70 11.83 2.42 -9.54
N THR A 71 11.12 1.29 -9.64
CA THR A 71 10.22 1.03 -10.77
C THR A 71 8.96 1.92 -10.65
N PHE A 72 8.40 2.05 -9.46
CA PHE A 72 7.24 2.90 -9.21
C PHE A 72 7.57 4.38 -9.44
N GLU A 73 8.73 4.85 -9.01
CA GLU A 73 9.22 6.21 -9.27
C GLU A 73 9.37 6.49 -10.77
N ARG A 74 9.84 5.50 -11.53
CA ARG A 74 9.93 5.64 -13.00
C ARG A 74 8.55 5.75 -13.63
N THR A 75 7.58 4.96 -13.19
CA THR A 75 6.18 5.06 -13.63
C THR A 75 5.60 6.43 -13.29
N ALA A 76 5.87 6.94 -12.09
CA ALA A 76 5.38 8.24 -11.62
C ALA A 76 6.00 9.43 -12.39
N LYS A 77 7.12 9.26 -13.11
CA LYS A 77 7.73 10.29 -13.95
C LYS A 77 7.08 10.42 -15.34
N SER A 78 6.15 9.54 -15.69
CA SER A 78 5.42 9.66 -16.95
C SER A 78 4.59 10.95 -16.97
N GLU A 79 4.62 11.68 -18.09
CA GLU A 79 3.80 12.88 -18.31
C GLU A 79 2.28 12.60 -18.26
N HIS A 80 1.90 11.32 -18.45
CA HIS A 80 0.52 10.86 -18.41
C HIS A 80 0.14 10.24 -17.05
N PHE A 81 0.95 10.45 -16.01
CA PHE A 81 0.71 9.99 -14.64
C PHE A 81 0.55 11.18 -13.70
N ARG A 82 -0.49 11.13 -12.85
CA ARG A 82 -0.64 12.08 -11.73
C ARG A 82 -0.86 11.34 -10.43
N PHE A 83 -0.22 11.80 -9.36
CA PHE A 83 -0.43 11.33 -8.00
C PHE A 83 -1.22 12.36 -7.21
N LEU A 84 -2.32 11.94 -6.62
CA LEU A 84 -3.24 12.74 -5.81
C LEU A 84 -3.26 12.17 -4.39
N GLY A 85 -2.29 12.57 -3.59
CA GLY A 85 -2.18 12.20 -2.18
C GLY A 85 -3.12 13.00 -1.29
N ASN A 86 -3.38 12.52 -0.07
CA ASN A 86 -4.35 13.09 0.87
C ASN A 86 -5.80 13.15 0.34
N VAL A 87 -6.15 12.27 -0.58
CA VAL A 87 -7.51 12.17 -1.12
C VAL A 87 -8.11 10.83 -0.78
N LYS A 88 -9.03 10.79 0.16
CA LYS A 88 -9.76 9.58 0.56
C LYS A 88 -11.04 9.45 -0.26
N VAL A 89 -11.03 8.54 -1.22
CA VAL A 89 -12.23 8.19 -2.00
C VAL A 89 -13.31 7.63 -1.07
N GLY A 90 -14.53 8.12 -1.22
CA GLY A 90 -15.66 7.86 -0.33
C GLY A 90 -15.86 8.92 0.76
N ARG A 91 -14.87 9.83 0.96
CA ARG A 91 -14.98 10.99 1.85
C ARG A 91 -14.77 12.31 1.10
N ASP A 92 -13.63 12.45 0.42
CA ASP A 92 -13.23 13.71 -0.23
C ASP A 92 -13.68 13.76 -1.69
N VAL A 93 -13.82 12.61 -2.32
CA VAL A 93 -14.42 12.40 -3.64
C VAL A 93 -15.17 11.08 -3.64
N THR A 94 -16.33 11.04 -4.24
CA THR A 94 -17.18 9.85 -4.35
C THR A 94 -16.86 9.04 -5.61
N HIS A 95 -17.27 7.77 -5.62
CA HIS A 95 -17.21 6.94 -6.84
C HIS A 95 -18.00 7.57 -8.00
N GLY A 96 -19.19 8.14 -7.69
CA GLY A 96 -20.04 8.78 -8.69
C GLY A 96 -19.35 9.96 -9.36
N GLU A 97 -18.65 10.81 -8.60
CA GLU A 97 -17.87 11.91 -9.14
C GLU A 97 -16.70 11.42 -9.98
N LEU A 98 -15.98 10.39 -9.54
CA LEU A 98 -14.91 9.77 -10.37
C LEU A 98 -15.49 9.24 -11.69
N ALA A 99 -16.64 8.56 -11.66
CA ALA A 99 -17.27 8.00 -12.86
C ALA A 99 -17.74 9.06 -13.87
N LEU A 100 -17.94 10.32 -13.45
CA LEU A 100 -18.24 11.43 -14.35
C LEU A 100 -17.00 11.96 -15.10
N HIS A 101 -15.82 11.78 -14.54
CA HIS A 101 -14.58 12.37 -15.04
C HIS A 101 -13.60 11.37 -15.67
N TYR A 102 -13.77 10.08 -15.40
CA TYR A 102 -12.90 8.99 -15.86
C TYR A 102 -13.68 7.96 -16.67
N ASP A 103 -13.04 7.42 -17.68
CA ASP A 103 -13.60 6.32 -18.47
C ASP A 103 -13.60 5.00 -17.70
N GLN A 104 -12.68 4.85 -16.74
CA GLN A 104 -12.59 3.69 -15.87
C GLN A 104 -12.11 4.08 -14.46
N VAL A 105 -12.59 3.34 -13.46
CA VAL A 105 -12.14 3.45 -12.06
C VAL A 105 -11.65 2.07 -11.61
N VAL A 106 -10.41 2.00 -11.16
CA VAL A 106 -9.75 0.78 -10.69
C VAL A 106 -9.52 0.89 -9.18
N TYR A 107 -10.01 -0.05 -8.41
CA TYR A 107 -9.77 -0.11 -6.97
C TYR A 107 -8.61 -1.04 -6.65
N ALA A 108 -7.54 -0.49 -6.07
CA ALA A 108 -6.31 -1.18 -5.67
C ALA A 108 -5.96 -0.84 -4.20
N ILE A 109 -7.00 -0.82 -3.34
CA ILE A 109 -6.96 -0.30 -1.97
C ILE A 109 -6.27 -1.23 -0.96
N GLY A 110 -5.90 -2.44 -1.37
CA GLY A 110 -5.33 -3.44 -0.48
C GLY A 110 -6.34 -3.99 0.53
N SER A 111 -5.83 -4.60 1.60
CA SER A 111 -6.63 -5.03 2.75
C SER A 111 -6.16 -4.29 3.99
N SER A 112 -7.06 -3.55 4.63
CA SER A 112 -6.77 -2.78 5.85
C SER A 112 -7.19 -3.50 7.14
N SER A 113 -7.78 -4.70 7.02
CA SER A 113 -8.26 -5.47 8.15
C SER A 113 -7.58 -6.82 8.25
N ASP A 114 -7.21 -7.20 9.46
CA ASP A 114 -6.69 -8.52 9.74
C ASP A 114 -7.83 -9.53 9.92
N ARG A 115 -7.54 -10.78 9.55
CA ARG A 115 -8.43 -11.88 9.83
C ARG A 115 -8.24 -12.33 11.27
N ARG A 116 -9.33 -12.40 12.05
CA ARG A 116 -9.31 -12.96 13.39
C ARG A 116 -9.03 -14.47 13.34
N LEU A 117 -8.27 -14.95 14.33
CA LEU A 117 -7.97 -16.37 14.51
C LEU A 117 -9.17 -17.11 15.10
N GLY A 118 -9.99 -16.43 15.92
CA GLY A 118 -11.14 -17.01 16.60
C GLY A 118 -10.74 -18.00 17.71
N ILE A 119 -9.59 -17.79 18.33
CA ILE A 119 -9.10 -18.62 19.45
C ILE A 119 -9.30 -17.91 20.79
N PRO A 120 -9.50 -18.63 21.90
CA PRO A 120 -9.56 -18.04 23.23
C PRO A 120 -8.30 -17.23 23.55
N GLY A 121 -8.49 -16.01 24.06
CA GLY A 121 -7.39 -15.13 24.44
C GLY A 121 -6.92 -14.18 23.34
N GLU A 122 -7.46 -14.25 22.13
CA GLU A 122 -7.13 -13.30 21.05
C GLU A 122 -7.48 -11.84 21.43
N GLU A 123 -8.46 -11.67 22.31
CA GLU A 123 -8.96 -10.39 22.81
C GLU A 123 -8.20 -9.85 24.03
N LEU A 124 -7.25 -10.59 24.57
CA LEU A 124 -6.50 -10.18 25.77
C LEU A 124 -5.57 -8.99 25.49
N THR A 125 -5.27 -8.24 26.54
CA THR A 125 -4.29 -7.15 26.51
C THR A 125 -2.95 -7.67 25.99
N ASN A 126 -2.28 -6.88 25.13
CA ASN A 126 -1.03 -7.22 24.44
C ASN A 126 -1.13 -8.38 23.43
N CYS A 127 -2.34 -8.80 23.06
CA CYS A 127 -2.55 -9.63 21.89
C CYS A 127 -2.87 -8.72 20.68
N HIS A 128 -1.95 -8.60 19.74
CA HIS A 128 -2.03 -7.64 18.66
C HIS A 128 -1.97 -8.31 17.29
N ALA A 129 -2.69 -7.75 16.32
CA ALA A 129 -2.56 -8.15 14.93
C ALA A 129 -1.20 -7.72 14.36
N ALA A 130 -0.64 -8.57 13.51
CA ALA A 130 0.66 -8.29 12.86
C ALA A 130 0.67 -6.98 12.08
N THR A 131 -0.44 -6.65 11.41
CA THR A 131 -0.57 -5.40 10.63
C THR A 131 -0.39 -4.16 11.49
N ALA A 132 -0.94 -4.15 12.71
CA ALA A 132 -0.78 -3.02 13.63
C ALA A 132 0.68 -2.84 14.05
N PHE A 133 1.37 -3.92 14.43
CA PHE A 133 2.78 -3.86 14.85
C PHE A 133 3.70 -3.46 13.69
N VAL A 134 3.49 -4.05 12.50
CA VAL A 134 4.23 -3.72 11.29
C VAL A 134 4.03 -2.26 10.88
N GLY A 135 2.78 -1.78 10.92
CA GLY A 135 2.47 -0.38 10.65
C GLY A 135 3.15 0.56 11.66
N TRP A 136 3.14 0.20 12.94
CA TRP A 136 3.74 0.99 13.99
C TRP A 136 5.27 1.16 13.80
N TYR A 137 6.03 0.06 13.65
CA TYR A 137 7.48 0.20 13.48
C TYR A 137 7.91 0.79 12.13
N ASN A 138 7.01 0.83 11.15
CA ASN A 138 7.22 1.55 9.88
C ASN A 138 6.66 2.98 9.90
N ALA A 139 6.30 3.52 11.05
CA ALA A 139 5.75 4.87 11.23
C ALA A 139 4.51 5.17 10.38
N HIS A 140 3.64 4.17 10.20
CA HIS A 140 2.37 4.37 9.50
C HIS A 140 1.44 5.25 10.33
N PRO A 141 0.85 6.34 9.78
CA PRO A 141 0.07 7.31 10.56
C PRO A 141 -1.08 6.70 11.37
N ASP A 142 -1.77 5.68 10.84
CA ASP A 142 -2.90 5.05 11.52
C ASP A 142 -2.48 4.27 12.78
N PHE A 143 -1.19 4.01 12.97
CA PHE A 143 -0.64 3.23 14.09
C PHE A 143 0.39 3.99 14.93
N ALA A 144 0.59 5.29 14.67
CA ALA A 144 1.59 6.09 15.36
C ALA A 144 1.42 6.08 16.89
N ASP A 145 0.19 6.17 17.37
CA ASP A 145 -0.16 6.21 18.79
C ASP A 145 -0.59 4.84 19.35
N PHE A 146 -0.30 3.75 18.66
CA PHE A 146 -0.72 2.43 19.10
C PHE A 146 0.06 1.99 20.34
N PRO A 147 -0.60 1.58 21.45
CA PRO A 147 0.04 1.35 22.73
C PRO A 147 0.66 -0.06 22.83
N PHE A 148 1.80 -0.28 22.17
CA PHE A 148 2.54 -1.52 22.34
C PHE A 148 3.36 -1.51 23.63
N ASP A 149 3.17 -2.52 24.48
CA ASP A 149 4.05 -2.76 25.61
C ASP A 149 5.21 -3.68 25.20
N LEU A 150 6.38 -3.10 25.00
CA LEU A 150 7.61 -3.80 24.66
C LEU A 150 8.51 -4.05 25.90
N GLY A 151 8.03 -3.74 27.11
CA GLY A 151 8.75 -3.96 28.38
C GLY A 151 8.83 -5.42 28.82
N THR A 152 8.36 -6.37 28.04
CA THR A 152 8.33 -7.79 28.36
C THR A 152 9.56 -8.52 27.83
N HIS A 153 10.00 -9.57 28.56
CA HIS A 153 11.13 -10.41 28.15
C HIS A 153 10.74 -11.54 27.17
N ARG A 154 9.46 -11.68 26.87
CA ARG A 154 8.95 -12.75 25.98
C ARG A 154 7.88 -12.21 25.07
N ALA A 155 7.99 -12.56 23.79
CA ALA A 155 6.95 -12.35 22.81
C ALA A 155 6.61 -13.69 22.13
N VAL A 156 5.34 -13.89 21.84
CA VAL A 156 4.85 -15.05 21.07
C VAL A 156 4.36 -14.54 19.74
N VAL A 157 4.93 -15.08 18.66
CA VAL A 157 4.51 -14.77 17.30
C VAL A 157 3.74 -15.97 16.75
N VAL A 158 2.45 -15.77 16.46
CA VAL A 158 1.58 -16.83 15.94
C VAL A 158 1.56 -16.77 14.42
N GLY A 159 2.19 -17.76 13.79
CA GLY A 159 2.31 -17.88 12.33
C GLY A 159 3.72 -18.22 11.88
N ALA A 160 3.85 -18.66 10.62
CA ALA A 160 5.13 -19.05 10.01
C ALA A 160 5.33 -18.40 8.63
N GLY A 161 4.54 -17.36 8.30
CA GLY A 161 4.68 -16.59 7.07
C GLY A 161 5.79 -15.52 7.16
N ASN A 162 6.10 -14.89 6.03
CA ASN A 162 7.16 -13.88 5.94
C ASN A 162 7.00 -12.75 6.98
N VAL A 163 5.76 -12.28 7.21
CA VAL A 163 5.48 -11.21 8.18
C VAL A 163 5.80 -11.66 9.61
N ALA A 164 5.44 -12.90 9.97
CA ALA A 164 5.75 -13.45 11.29
C ALA A 164 7.28 -13.55 11.51
N ILE A 165 8.02 -13.99 10.51
CA ILE A 165 9.48 -14.07 10.55
C ILE A 165 10.10 -12.67 10.65
N ASP A 166 9.58 -11.68 9.92
CA ASP A 166 10.03 -10.29 9.99
C ASP A 166 9.82 -9.71 11.39
N ILE A 167 8.65 -9.91 11.99
CA ILE A 167 8.35 -9.46 13.35
C ILE A 167 9.31 -10.10 14.36
N ALA A 168 9.48 -11.43 14.30
CA ALA A 168 10.38 -12.14 15.19
C ALA A 168 11.82 -11.63 15.07
N ARG A 169 12.29 -11.38 13.84
CA ARG A 169 13.62 -10.84 13.57
C ARG A 169 13.79 -9.42 14.13
N VAL A 170 12.82 -8.54 13.91
CA VAL A 170 12.84 -7.16 14.41
C VAL A 170 12.88 -7.15 15.94
N LEU A 171 12.07 -7.99 16.60
CA LEU A 171 12.06 -8.10 18.06
C LEU A 171 13.36 -8.66 18.67
N LEU A 172 14.13 -9.41 17.90
CA LEU A 172 15.41 -9.99 18.34
C LEU A 172 16.62 -9.08 18.09
N ARG A 173 16.48 -8.02 17.26
CA ARG A 173 17.57 -7.10 16.97
C ARG A 173 17.78 -6.10 18.10
N SER A 174 19.04 -5.73 18.31
CA SER A 174 19.39 -4.64 19.22
C SER A 174 18.98 -3.26 18.65
N PRO A 175 18.78 -2.25 19.50
CA PRO A 175 18.54 -0.88 19.03
C PRO A 175 19.63 -0.37 18.08
N ASP A 176 20.91 -0.70 18.32
CA ASP A 176 22.04 -0.28 17.49
C ASP A 176 22.01 -0.91 16.09
N GLU A 177 21.47 -2.11 15.96
CA GLU A 177 21.27 -2.76 14.66
C GLU A 177 20.10 -2.12 13.90
N LEU A 178 19.00 -1.83 14.60
CA LEU A 178 17.83 -1.18 14.01
C LEU A 178 18.10 0.27 13.62
N ALA A 179 18.92 0.99 14.38
CA ALA A 179 19.31 2.37 14.05
C ALA A 179 20.08 2.51 12.73
N LYS A 180 20.56 1.41 12.14
CA LYS A 180 21.23 1.38 10.81
C LYS A 180 20.28 1.05 9.68
N THR A 181 19.00 0.88 9.96
CA THR A 181 17.96 0.60 8.97
C THR A 181 17.20 1.88 8.63
N ASP A 182 16.26 1.82 7.67
CA ASP A 182 15.45 2.98 7.27
C ASP A 182 14.50 3.45 8.39
#